data_2798a5db3fcf3112d3a82493a839aaab
#
_entry.id   2798a5db3fcf3112d3a82493a839aaab
#
_cell.length_a   1.000
_cell.length_b   1.000
_cell.length_c   1.000
_cell.angle_alpha   90.00
_cell.angle_beta   90.00
_cell.angle_gamma   90.00
#
_symmetry.space_group_name_H-M   'P 1'
#
loop_
_entity.id
_entity.type
_entity.pdbx_description
1 polymer ?
#
loop_
_entity_poly.entity_id
_entity_poly.type
_entity_poly.pdbx_seq_one_letter_code
_entity_poly.pdbx_strand_id
1 'polypeptide(L)'
;TFLDGSLLADVDNDISYNRRAEVVRYIEDKYKGKTSKILTLNTLSGKLCIKECGKIVGGLSESDVNQISDSIPKQFGKVAKLAVAYEESEIFKKYADDNQKSFKIARKLEGLIKNTGVHPSGISICYYDQSDIMPLQRTNDGSLISGYDMDDVASLSVKFDILGLRTLSVVNDVCEGLGINVNSINPHDPSIYAALSCLESPQGLFQIEAD
;
A
#
# COMPACT_ATOMS: atom_id res chain seq x y z
N THR A 1 -9.13 -20.98 17.16
CA THR A 1 -8.94 -19.63 16.60
C THR A 1 -9.03 -18.62 17.71
N PHE A 2 -7.91 -18.03 18.04
CA PHE A 2 -7.83 -17.02 19.07
C PHE A 2 -7.93 -15.65 18.39
N LEU A 3 -9.14 -15.23 18.05
CA LEU A 3 -9.38 -13.85 17.62
C LEU A 3 -9.46 -13.02 18.91
N ASP A 4 -8.49 -12.15 19.10
CA ASP A 4 -8.61 -11.07 20.05
C ASP A 4 -9.71 -10.14 19.54
N GLY A 5 -10.77 -9.95 20.31
CA GLY A 5 -11.90 -9.09 19.94
C GLY A 5 -11.52 -7.60 19.80
N SER A 6 -10.29 -7.23 20.15
CA SER A 6 -9.73 -5.90 19.89
C SER A 6 -9.12 -5.74 18.48
N LEU A 7 -8.88 -6.85 17.77
CA LEU A 7 -8.34 -6.83 16.42
C LEU A 7 -9.47 -6.78 15.39
N LEU A 8 -9.36 -5.83 14.48
CA LEU A 8 -10.27 -5.70 13.35
C LEU A 8 -9.98 -6.81 12.33
N ALA A 9 -11.05 -7.38 11.75
CA ALA A 9 -10.92 -8.41 10.73
C ALA A 9 -10.34 -7.81 9.44
N ASP A 10 -9.21 -8.34 9.00
CA ASP A 10 -8.60 -8.06 7.69
C ASP A 10 -8.54 -9.37 6.90
N VAL A 11 -9.15 -9.40 5.74
CA VAL A 11 -9.30 -10.62 4.94
C VAL A 11 -8.58 -10.43 3.61
N ASP A 12 -7.40 -11.05 3.49
CA ASP A 12 -6.61 -11.05 2.27
C ASP A 12 -7.03 -12.20 1.35
N ASN A 13 -7.27 -11.88 0.09
CA ASN A 13 -7.59 -12.85 -0.95
C ASN A 13 -6.63 -12.68 -2.13
N ASP A 14 -5.80 -13.67 -2.34
CA ASP A 14 -4.89 -13.73 -3.48
C ASP A 14 -5.62 -14.23 -4.72
N ILE A 15 -5.59 -13.44 -5.78
CA ILE A 15 -6.30 -13.72 -7.04
C ILE A 15 -5.35 -13.50 -8.21
N SER A 16 -5.53 -14.26 -9.30
CA SER A 16 -4.83 -13.98 -10.56
C SER A 16 -5.03 -12.52 -10.96
N TYR A 17 -3.92 -11.82 -11.21
CA TYR A 17 -3.92 -10.40 -11.56
C TYR A 17 -4.86 -10.08 -12.72
N ASN A 18 -4.85 -10.92 -13.76
CA ASN A 18 -5.62 -10.72 -15.00
C ASN A 18 -7.14 -10.79 -14.75
N ARG A 19 -7.59 -11.50 -13.70
CA ARG A 19 -9.01 -11.70 -13.41
C ARG A 19 -9.52 -10.90 -12.20
N ARG A 20 -8.65 -10.10 -11.57
CA ARG A 20 -9.02 -9.30 -10.40
C ARG A 20 -10.24 -8.40 -10.64
N ALA A 21 -10.29 -7.73 -11.78
CA ALA A 21 -11.39 -6.83 -12.12
C ALA A 21 -12.76 -7.55 -12.26
N GLU A 22 -12.75 -8.84 -12.66
CA GLU A 22 -13.97 -9.66 -12.73
C GLU A 22 -14.50 -9.96 -11.33
N VAL A 23 -13.59 -10.31 -10.39
CA VAL A 23 -13.95 -10.61 -9.00
C VAL A 23 -14.49 -9.37 -8.31
N VAL A 24 -13.86 -8.20 -8.51
CA VAL A 24 -14.34 -6.94 -7.96
C VAL A 24 -15.76 -6.63 -8.44
N ARG A 25 -16.02 -6.74 -9.74
CA ARG A 25 -17.37 -6.54 -10.31
C ARG A 25 -18.38 -7.52 -9.73
N TYR A 26 -18.00 -8.80 -9.63
CA TYR A 26 -18.88 -9.81 -9.03
C TYR A 26 -19.27 -9.44 -7.59
N ILE A 27 -18.33 -8.95 -6.78
CA ILE A 27 -18.59 -8.51 -5.41
C ILE A 27 -19.54 -7.30 -5.40
N GLU A 28 -19.27 -6.29 -6.23
CA GLU A 28 -20.09 -5.08 -6.34
C GLU A 28 -21.53 -5.40 -6.76
N ASP A 29 -21.70 -6.32 -7.72
CA ASP A 29 -23.02 -6.73 -8.21
C ASP A 29 -23.77 -7.57 -7.18
N LYS A 30 -23.08 -8.53 -6.54
CA LYS A 30 -23.67 -9.43 -5.54
C LYS A 30 -24.11 -8.71 -4.27
N TYR A 31 -23.34 -7.71 -3.84
CA TYR A 31 -23.55 -6.95 -2.62
C TYR A 31 -23.88 -5.48 -2.93
N LYS A 32 -24.72 -5.25 -3.93
CA LYS A 32 -25.09 -3.90 -4.39
C LYS A 32 -25.61 -3.04 -3.23
N GLY A 33 -25.06 -1.82 -3.10
CA GLY A 33 -25.34 -0.89 -2.01
C GLY A 33 -24.58 -1.18 -0.71
N LYS A 34 -24.01 -2.39 -0.57
CA LYS A 34 -23.30 -2.84 0.63
C LYS A 34 -21.79 -2.86 0.47
N THR A 35 -21.26 -2.35 -0.65
CA THR A 35 -19.84 -2.31 -0.98
C THR A 35 -19.40 -0.93 -1.40
N SER A 36 -18.15 -0.58 -1.09
CA SER A 36 -17.45 0.57 -1.67
C SER A 36 -15.96 0.29 -1.74
N LYS A 37 -15.28 1.01 -2.64
CA LYS A 37 -13.82 1.13 -2.57
C LYS A 37 -13.44 1.98 -1.35
N ILE A 38 -12.22 1.81 -0.86
CA ILE A 38 -11.74 2.50 0.35
C ILE A 38 -10.94 3.73 -0.04
N LEU A 39 -11.21 4.86 0.62
CA LEU A 39 -10.45 6.08 0.48
C LEU A 39 -9.04 5.91 1.09
N THR A 40 -8.05 6.49 0.44
CA THR A 40 -6.71 6.67 1.00
C THR A 40 -6.38 8.15 1.13
N LEU A 41 -5.77 8.53 2.24
CA LEU A 41 -5.26 9.86 2.50
C LEU A 41 -3.77 9.89 2.21
N ASN A 42 -3.37 10.51 1.11
CA ASN A 42 -1.96 10.67 0.78
C ASN A 42 -1.41 11.89 1.51
N THR A 43 -0.47 11.69 2.41
CA THR A 43 0.14 12.75 3.20
C THR A 43 1.45 13.25 2.60
N LEU A 44 1.81 14.47 2.95
CA LEU A 44 3.09 15.06 2.60
C LEU A 44 4.21 14.38 3.41
N SER A 45 5.06 13.60 2.73
CA SER A 45 6.22 13.00 3.37
C SER A 45 7.31 14.05 3.67
N GLY A 46 8.15 13.79 4.68
CA GLY A 46 9.27 14.66 5.02
C GLY A 46 10.19 14.94 3.82
N LYS A 47 10.49 13.92 3.01
CA LYS A 47 11.30 14.11 1.78
C LYS A 47 10.65 15.08 0.80
N LEU A 48 9.35 14.96 0.55
CA LEU A 48 8.62 15.86 -0.34
C LEU A 48 8.60 17.28 0.21
N CYS A 49 8.33 17.45 1.51
CA CYS A 49 8.34 18.74 2.16
C CYS A 49 9.69 19.45 2.04
N ILE A 50 10.79 18.73 2.24
CA ILE A 50 12.14 19.29 2.09
C ILE A 50 12.43 19.69 0.64
N LYS A 51 12.05 18.86 -0.33
CA LYS A 51 12.25 19.19 -1.74
C LYS A 51 11.50 20.44 -2.15
N GLU A 52 10.21 20.52 -1.83
CA GLU A 52 9.40 21.67 -2.22
C GLU A 52 9.76 22.94 -1.44
N CYS A 53 9.93 22.86 -0.12
CA CYS A 53 10.32 24.03 0.68
C CYS A 53 11.74 24.48 0.37
N GLY A 54 12.67 23.56 0.10
CA GLY A 54 14.05 23.89 -0.29
C GLY A 54 14.09 24.68 -1.59
N LYS A 55 13.32 24.28 -2.60
CA LYS A 55 13.20 24.99 -3.87
C LYS A 55 12.49 26.34 -3.73
N ILE A 56 11.29 26.35 -3.18
CA ILE A 56 10.40 27.53 -3.20
C ILE A 56 10.83 28.59 -2.17
N VAL A 57 11.23 28.18 -0.98
CA VAL A 57 11.59 29.08 0.12
C VAL A 57 13.09 29.27 0.25
N GLY A 58 13.85 28.18 0.04
CA GLY A 58 15.32 28.17 0.15
C GLY A 58 16.03 28.62 -1.15
N GLY A 59 15.35 28.62 -2.29
CA GLY A 59 15.94 28.94 -3.60
C GLY A 59 16.99 27.92 -4.08
N LEU A 60 16.95 26.70 -3.53
CA LEU A 60 17.93 25.65 -3.85
C LEU A 60 17.63 24.98 -5.20
N SER A 61 18.69 24.46 -5.82
CA SER A 61 18.56 23.69 -7.06
C SER A 61 17.91 22.32 -6.82
N GLU A 62 17.39 21.71 -7.90
CA GLU A 62 16.84 20.36 -7.87
C GLU A 62 17.86 19.33 -7.40
N SER A 63 19.11 19.48 -7.80
CA SER A 63 20.22 18.61 -7.38
C SER A 63 20.44 18.69 -5.87
N ASP A 64 20.51 19.91 -5.33
CA ASP A 64 20.79 20.11 -3.91
C ASP A 64 19.68 19.52 -3.03
N VAL A 65 18.40 19.80 -3.37
CA VAL A 65 17.27 19.27 -2.58
C VAL A 65 17.15 17.74 -2.69
N ASN A 66 17.55 17.14 -3.81
CA ASN A 66 17.62 15.69 -3.94
C ASN A 66 18.66 15.10 -3.00
N GLN A 67 19.90 15.63 -3.02
CA GLN A 67 20.96 15.21 -2.13
C GLN A 67 20.56 15.34 -0.65
N ILE A 68 19.97 16.47 -0.27
CA ILE A 68 19.48 16.70 1.09
C ILE A 68 18.37 15.70 1.45
N SER A 69 17.39 15.51 0.58
CA SER A 69 16.30 14.56 0.84
C SER A 69 16.78 13.11 0.98
N ASP A 70 17.85 12.74 0.30
CA ASP A 70 18.44 11.40 0.38
C ASP A 70 19.29 11.18 1.64
N SER A 71 19.72 12.26 2.30
CA SER A 71 20.36 12.17 3.62
C SER A 71 19.38 11.91 4.77
N ILE A 72 18.07 11.94 4.52
CA ILE A 72 17.05 11.58 5.51
C ILE A 72 17.07 10.07 5.75
N PRO A 73 17.31 9.61 6.98
CA PRO A 73 17.43 8.19 7.28
C PRO A 73 16.11 7.44 7.06
N LYS A 74 16.22 6.13 6.90
CA LYS A 74 15.07 5.23 6.87
C LYS A 74 15.05 4.39 8.15
N GLN A 75 13.90 4.31 8.79
CA GLN A 75 13.65 3.45 9.95
C GLN A 75 12.62 2.40 9.56
N PHE A 76 12.95 1.13 9.70
CA PHE A 76 12.09 -0.01 9.30
C PHE A 76 11.53 0.13 7.86
N GLY A 77 12.39 0.52 6.91
CA GLY A 77 12.01 0.71 5.50
C GLY A 77 11.21 1.98 5.20
N LYS A 78 10.77 2.74 6.20
CA LYS A 78 10.03 4.01 6.06
C LYS A 78 10.97 5.20 6.24
N VAL A 79 10.69 6.28 5.52
CA VAL A 79 11.41 7.55 5.68
C VAL A 79 11.14 8.10 7.08
N ALA A 80 12.21 8.43 7.82
CA ALA A 80 12.08 9.01 9.14
C ALA A 80 11.40 10.39 9.10
N LYS A 81 10.74 10.77 10.19
CA LYS A 81 10.19 12.12 10.32
C LYS A 81 11.32 13.16 10.34
N LEU A 82 11.05 14.37 9.87
CA LEU A 82 12.04 15.45 9.80
C LEU A 82 12.68 15.79 11.16
N ALA A 83 11.92 15.63 12.24
CA ALA A 83 12.46 15.82 13.60
C ALA A 83 13.53 14.77 13.93
N VAL A 84 13.30 13.53 13.58
CA VAL A 84 14.26 12.42 13.77
C VAL A 84 15.48 12.60 12.85
N ALA A 85 15.24 12.96 11.60
CA ALA A 85 16.32 13.22 10.65
C ALA A 85 17.27 14.34 11.12
N TYR A 86 16.74 15.37 11.79
CA TYR A 86 17.53 16.44 12.38
C TYR A 86 18.50 15.95 13.46
N GLU A 87 18.09 14.95 14.25
CA GLU A 87 18.92 14.39 15.33
C GLU A 87 19.91 13.33 14.82
N GLU A 88 19.55 12.57 13.80
CA GLU A 88 20.30 11.39 13.36
C GLU A 88 21.23 11.64 12.16
N SER A 89 21.03 12.71 11.37
CA SER A 89 21.81 13.00 10.17
C SER A 89 22.53 14.34 10.26
N GLU A 90 23.84 14.32 10.40
CA GLU A 90 24.65 15.54 10.44
C GLU A 90 24.53 16.37 9.16
N ILE A 91 24.42 15.72 7.99
CA ILE A 91 24.21 16.41 6.70
C ILE A 91 22.86 17.14 6.70
N PHE A 92 21.82 16.46 7.14
CA PHE A 92 20.48 17.04 7.20
C PHE A 92 20.38 18.14 8.25
N LYS A 93 21.01 17.97 9.39
CA LYS A 93 21.08 18.97 10.47
C LYS A 93 21.75 20.26 9.97
N LYS A 94 22.89 20.15 9.33
CA LYS A 94 23.59 21.30 8.72
C LYS A 94 22.68 22.06 7.75
N TYR A 95 21.97 21.33 6.86
CA TYR A 95 21.01 21.96 5.96
C TYR A 95 19.90 22.69 6.71
N ALA A 96 19.32 22.05 7.74
CA ALA A 96 18.23 22.62 8.51
C ALA A 96 18.63 23.90 9.25
N ASP A 97 19.87 23.94 9.78
CA ASP A 97 20.44 25.09 10.47
C ASP A 97 20.74 26.24 9.50
N ASP A 98 21.29 25.94 8.32
CA ASP A 98 21.56 26.93 7.27
C ASP A 98 20.26 27.47 6.62
N ASN A 99 19.18 26.69 6.62
CA ASN A 99 17.91 27.00 5.94
C ASN A 99 16.72 26.97 6.91
N GLN A 100 16.84 27.58 8.08
CA GLN A 100 15.87 27.51 9.17
C GLN A 100 14.44 27.85 8.76
N LYS A 101 14.23 28.86 7.89
CA LYS A 101 12.90 29.25 7.42
C LYS A 101 12.25 28.14 6.60
N SER A 102 12.98 27.56 5.64
CA SER A 102 12.53 26.44 4.81
C SER A 102 12.22 25.21 5.66
N PHE A 103 13.12 24.84 6.57
CA PHE A 103 12.97 23.71 7.46
C PHE A 103 11.77 23.85 8.41
N LYS A 104 11.57 25.04 9.02
CA LYS A 104 10.42 25.31 9.88
C LYS A 104 9.07 25.15 9.15
N ILE A 105 9.01 25.57 7.89
CA ILE A 105 7.81 25.40 7.06
C ILE A 105 7.62 23.92 6.72
N ALA A 106 8.67 23.23 6.27
CA ALA A 106 8.64 21.81 5.95
C ALA A 106 8.11 20.95 7.11
N ARG A 107 8.58 21.21 8.34
CA ARG A 107 8.09 20.53 9.56
C ARG A 107 6.61 20.77 9.85
N LYS A 108 6.06 21.92 9.48
CA LYS A 108 4.64 22.21 9.66
C LYS A 108 3.77 21.54 8.59
N LEU A 109 4.33 21.28 7.42
CA LEU A 109 3.64 20.64 6.31
C LEU A 109 3.71 19.11 6.38
N GLU A 110 4.74 18.56 7.04
CA GLU A 110 4.92 17.13 7.16
C GLU A 110 3.70 16.47 7.81
N GLY A 111 3.16 15.45 7.15
CA GLY A 111 1.99 14.71 7.62
C GLY A 111 0.64 15.32 7.26
N LEU A 112 0.59 16.55 6.72
CA LEU A 112 -0.67 17.10 6.24
C LEU A 112 -1.16 16.34 5.01
N ILE A 113 -2.48 16.25 4.84
CA ILE A 113 -3.09 15.59 3.69
C ILE A 113 -2.79 16.43 2.44
N LYS A 114 -2.20 15.78 1.43
CA LYS A 114 -1.92 16.35 0.12
C LYS A 114 -3.10 16.16 -0.82
N ASN A 115 -3.58 14.95 -0.93
CA ASN A 115 -4.71 14.56 -1.76
C ASN A 115 -5.32 13.23 -1.26
N THR A 116 -6.45 12.89 -1.81
CA THR A 116 -7.11 11.62 -1.60
C THR A 116 -6.85 10.70 -2.79
N GLY A 117 -6.87 9.40 -2.55
CA GLY A 117 -6.75 8.36 -3.55
C GLY A 117 -7.76 7.23 -3.29
N VAL A 118 -7.67 6.19 -4.08
CA VAL A 118 -8.44 4.95 -3.91
C VAL A 118 -7.48 3.85 -3.50
N HIS A 119 -7.84 3.08 -2.48
CA HIS A 119 -7.05 1.92 -2.06
C HIS A 119 -6.92 0.91 -3.22
N PRO A 120 -5.72 0.43 -3.52
CA PRO A 120 -5.50 -0.38 -4.73
C PRO A 120 -6.17 -1.77 -4.67
N SER A 121 -6.36 -2.35 -3.48
CA SER A 121 -6.90 -3.71 -3.30
C SER A 121 -8.13 -3.76 -2.41
N GLY A 122 -8.28 -2.83 -1.46
CA GLY A 122 -9.27 -2.86 -0.43
C GLY A 122 -10.69 -2.56 -0.92
N ILE A 123 -11.63 -3.43 -0.53
CA ILE A 123 -13.06 -3.24 -0.71
C ILE A 123 -13.71 -3.38 0.66
N SER A 124 -14.53 -2.40 1.02
CA SER A 124 -15.39 -2.48 2.19
C SER A 124 -16.65 -3.26 1.84
N ILE A 125 -17.05 -4.20 2.70
CA ILE A 125 -18.30 -4.95 2.58
C ILE A 125 -19.04 -4.85 3.91
N CYS A 126 -20.32 -4.44 3.87
CA CYS A 126 -21.17 -4.27 5.04
C CYS A 126 -22.35 -5.23 5.02
N TYR A 127 -22.94 -5.43 6.20
CA TYR A 127 -24.22 -6.10 6.32
C TYR A 127 -25.39 -5.18 5.92
N TYR A 128 -25.26 -3.88 6.24
CA TYR A 128 -26.24 -2.83 5.93
C TYR A 128 -25.82 -2.06 4.66
N ASP A 129 -26.70 -1.20 4.16
CA ASP A 129 -26.33 -0.28 3.09
C ASP A 129 -25.23 0.66 3.59
N GLN A 130 -24.18 0.84 2.79
CA GLN A 130 -23.02 1.62 3.21
C GLN A 130 -23.34 3.09 3.48
N SER A 131 -24.33 3.64 2.75
CA SER A 131 -24.80 5.02 2.96
C SER A 131 -25.42 5.25 4.35
N ASP A 132 -25.83 4.19 5.05
CA ASP A 132 -26.43 4.28 6.38
C ASP A 132 -25.36 4.36 7.49
N ILE A 133 -24.14 3.95 7.19
CA ILE A 133 -23.06 3.84 8.18
C ILE A 133 -21.89 4.79 7.90
N MET A 134 -21.70 5.23 6.66
CA MET A 134 -20.63 6.15 6.30
C MET A 134 -20.98 7.02 5.09
N PRO A 135 -20.41 8.24 4.99
CA PRO A 135 -20.54 9.05 3.78
C PRO A 135 -19.88 8.34 2.60
N LEU A 136 -20.47 8.46 1.42
CA LEU A 136 -19.94 7.90 0.18
C LEU A 136 -19.71 9.00 -0.84
N GLN A 137 -18.69 8.82 -1.67
CA GLN A 137 -18.38 9.68 -2.80
C GLN A 137 -18.42 8.85 -4.09
N ARG A 138 -18.64 9.52 -5.24
CA ARG A 138 -18.48 8.88 -6.55
C ARG A 138 -17.16 9.31 -7.16
N THR A 139 -16.42 8.34 -7.64
CA THR A 139 -15.24 8.57 -8.46
C THR A 139 -15.64 8.92 -9.90
N ASN A 140 -14.69 9.40 -10.71
CA ASN A 140 -14.96 9.77 -12.09
C ASN A 140 -15.43 8.60 -12.97
N ASP A 141 -15.08 7.37 -12.62
CA ASP A 141 -15.52 6.13 -13.27
C ASP A 141 -16.90 5.64 -12.78
N GLY A 142 -17.53 6.41 -11.87
CA GLY A 142 -18.85 6.09 -11.31
C GLY A 142 -18.85 5.12 -10.14
N SER A 143 -17.69 4.57 -9.74
CA SER A 143 -17.57 3.69 -8.58
C SER A 143 -17.86 4.44 -7.28
N LEU A 144 -18.36 3.73 -6.27
CA LEU A 144 -18.51 4.27 -4.93
C LEU A 144 -17.19 4.12 -4.16
N ILE A 145 -16.82 5.17 -3.43
CA ILE A 145 -15.69 5.21 -2.52
C ILE A 145 -16.14 5.71 -1.15
N SER A 146 -15.62 5.12 -0.08
CA SER A 146 -15.87 5.58 1.28
C SER A 146 -15.47 7.04 1.47
N GLY A 147 -16.19 7.78 2.29
CA GLY A 147 -15.79 9.13 2.72
C GLY A 147 -14.81 9.13 3.88
N TYR A 148 -14.56 7.96 4.48
CA TYR A 148 -13.60 7.72 5.55
C TYR A 148 -12.39 6.96 5.03
N ASP A 149 -11.26 7.10 5.69
CA ASP A 149 -10.05 6.36 5.38
C ASP A 149 -10.10 4.90 5.87
N MET A 150 -9.02 4.18 5.65
CA MET A 150 -8.94 2.75 5.92
C MET A 150 -9.18 2.38 7.38
N ASP A 151 -8.66 3.18 8.32
CA ASP A 151 -8.75 2.88 9.76
C ASP A 151 -10.17 3.08 10.29
N ASP A 152 -10.84 4.15 9.86
CA ASP A 152 -12.24 4.41 10.19
C ASP A 152 -13.18 3.39 9.54
N VAL A 153 -12.94 3.06 8.25
CA VAL A 153 -13.74 2.05 7.51
C VAL A 153 -13.63 0.69 8.18
N ALA A 154 -12.43 0.28 8.62
CA ALA A 154 -12.23 -1.02 9.26
C ALA A 154 -13.00 -1.16 10.59
N SER A 155 -13.27 -0.05 11.30
CA SER A 155 -14.09 -0.05 12.52
C SER A 155 -15.59 -0.14 12.26
N LEU A 156 -16.05 0.21 11.05
CA LEU A 156 -17.48 0.26 10.67
C LEU A 156 -17.92 -0.92 9.82
N SER A 157 -16.99 -1.57 9.12
CA SER A 157 -17.25 -2.63 8.14
C SER A 157 -16.09 -3.62 8.08
N VAL A 158 -16.26 -4.68 7.29
CA VAL A 158 -15.17 -5.63 7.02
C VAL A 158 -14.43 -5.19 5.77
N LYS A 159 -13.10 -5.06 5.90
CA LYS A 159 -12.21 -4.81 4.79
C LYS A 159 -11.77 -6.15 4.17
N PHE A 160 -11.95 -6.25 2.87
CA PHE A 160 -11.44 -7.36 2.05
C PHE A 160 -10.37 -6.83 1.10
N ASP A 161 -9.17 -7.34 1.19
CA ASP A 161 -8.13 -7.05 0.22
C ASP A 161 -8.16 -8.08 -0.90
N ILE A 162 -8.45 -7.62 -2.10
CA ILE A 162 -8.45 -8.42 -3.32
C ILE A 162 -7.13 -8.20 -4.02
N LEU A 163 -6.13 -9.01 -3.65
CA LEU A 163 -4.75 -8.88 -4.10
C LEU A 163 -4.57 -9.56 -5.46
N GLY A 164 -4.28 -8.77 -6.49
CA GLY A 164 -3.97 -9.29 -7.82
C GLY A 164 -2.50 -9.70 -7.90
N LEU A 165 -2.20 -10.99 -7.79
CA LEU A 165 -0.84 -11.52 -7.86
C LEU A 165 -0.48 -11.93 -9.29
N ARG A 166 0.59 -11.33 -9.83
CA ARG A 166 1.12 -11.68 -11.16
C ARG A 166 1.62 -13.13 -11.21
N THR A 167 2.22 -13.60 -10.11
CA THR A 167 2.68 -14.98 -10.01
C THR A 167 1.56 -15.99 -10.18
N LEU A 168 0.37 -15.71 -9.62
CA LEU A 168 -0.80 -16.57 -9.85
C LEU A 168 -1.25 -16.58 -11.31
N SER A 169 -1.13 -15.45 -12.02
CA SER A 169 -1.38 -15.43 -13.47
C SER A 169 -0.39 -16.33 -14.22
N VAL A 170 0.91 -16.26 -13.87
CA VAL A 170 1.95 -17.13 -14.48
C VAL A 170 1.65 -18.60 -14.20
N VAL A 171 1.29 -18.95 -12.96
CA VAL A 171 0.91 -20.34 -12.61
C VAL A 171 -0.29 -20.80 -13.45
N ASN A 172 -1.32 -19.96 -13.58
CA ASN A 172 -2.48 -20.29 -14.39
C ASN A 172 -2.11 -20.51 -15.87
N ASP A 173 -1.32 -19.61 -16.44
CA ASP A 173 -0.89 -19.68 -17.86
C ASP A 173 -0.06 -20.95 -18.12
N VAL A 174 0.81 -21.34 -17.19
CA VAL A 174 1.57 -22.59 -17.27
C VAL A 174 0.64 -23.81 -17.18
N CYS A 175 -0.31 -23.82 -16.26
CA CYS A 175 -1.28 -24.91 -16.11
C CYS A 175 -2.13 -25.07 -17.37
N GLU A 176 -2.62 -23.96 -17.94
CA GLU A 176 -3.37 -23.96 -19.20
C GLU A 176 -2.52 -24.49 -20.37
N GLY A 177 -1.27 -24.04 -20.47
CA GLY A 177 -0.33 -24.51 -21.49
C GLY A 177 -0.02 -26.01 -21.41
N LEU A 178 -0.03 -26.58 -20.21
CA LEU A 178 0.19 -28.00 -19.95
C LEU A 178 -1.12 -28.83 -19.97
N GLY A 179 -2.29 -28.19 -20.05
CA GLY A 179 -3.58 -28.86 -19.98
C GLY A 179 -3.89 -29.48 -18.62
N ILE A 180 -3.32 -28.95 -17.52
CA ILE A 180 -3.54 -29.41 -16.14
C ILE A 180 -4.41 -28.43 -15.36
N ASN A 181 -5.15 -28.96 -14.39
CA ASN A 181 -5.91 -28.11 -13.47
C ASN A 181 -5.00 -27.70 -12.32
N VAL A 182 -4.95 -26.38 -12.00
CA VAL A 182 -4.16 -25.85 -10.88
C VAL A 182 -4.49 -26.54 -9.55
N ASN A 183 -5.77 -26.92 -9.34
CA ASN A 183 -6.22 -27.62 -8.13
C ASN A 183 -5.73 -29.09 -8.06
N SER A 184 -5.18 -29.64 -9.14
CA SER A 184 -4.59 -30.98 -9.15
C SER A 184 -3.14 -31.01 -8.69
N ILE A 185 -2.51 -29.86 -8.52
CA ILE A 185 -1.13 -29.75 -8.02
C ILE A 185 -1.11 -30.14 -6.55
N ASN A 186 -0.26 -31.14 -6.20
CA ASN A 186 -0.07 -31.54 -4.82
C ASN A 186 0.93 -30.59 -4.13
N PRO A 187 0.51 -29.68 -3.22
CA PRO A 187 1.42 -28.76 -2.54
C PRO A 187 2.30 -29.46 -1.49
N HIS A 188 2.01 -30.71 -1.17
CA HIS A 188 2.76 -31.51 -0.18
C HIS A 188 3.70 -32.54 -0.80
N ASP A 189 4.02 -32.41 -2.09
CA ASP A 189 4.97 -33.32 -2.75
C ASP A 189 6.38 -33.13 -2.18
N PRO A 190 6.98 -34.18 -1.56
CA PRO A 190 8.30 -34.07 -0.96
C PRO A 190 9.42 -33.73 -1.95
N SER A 191 9.24 -34.04 -3.25
CA SER A 191 10.23 -33.76 -4.27
C SER A 191 10.42 -32.25 -4.50
N ILE A 192 9.36 -31.45 -4.28
CA ILE A 192 9.40 -29.97 -4.37
C ILE A 192 10.34 -29.43 -3.28
N TYR A 193 10.18 -29.91 -2.06
CA TYR A 193 10.98 -29.44 -0.93
C TYR A 193 12.44 -29.91 -1.00
N ALA A 194 12.67 -31.13 -1.53
CA ALA A 194 14.02 -31.61 -1.82
C ALA A 194 14.70 -30.75 -2.89
N ALA A 195 13.99 -30.39 -3.96
CA ALA A 195 14.50 -29.49 -4.99
C ALA A 195 14.82 -28.09 -4.43
N LEU A 196 13.93 -27.51 -3.61
CA LEU A 196 14.18 -26.21 -2.95
C LEU A 196 15.43 -26.23 -2.06
N SER A 197 15.68 -27.35 -1.35
CA SER A 197 16.84 -27.51 -0.47
C SER A 197 18.18 -27.58 -1.22
N CYS A 198 18.14 -27.91 -2.51
CA CYS A 198 19.32 -28.03 -3.38
C CYS A 198 19.53 -26.80 -4.30
N LEU A 199 18.70 -25.76 -4.19
CA LEU A 199 18.85 -24.57 -5.03
C LEU A 199 20.10 -23.77 -4.65
N GLU A 200 20.93 -23.50 -5.64
CA GLU A 200 22.07 -22.58 -5.49
C GLU A 200 21.61 -21.11 -5.40
N SER A 201 20.46 -20.79 -5.99
CA SER A 201 19.87 -19.43 -5.97
C SER A 201 18.35 -19.54 -6.02
N PRO A 202 17.62 -18.80 -5.16
CA PRO A 202 16.16 -18.78 -5.14
C PRO A 202 15.55 -17.81 -6.18
N GLN A 203 16.32 -17.33 -7.14
CA GLN A 203 15.86 -16.34 -8.12
C GLN A 203 14.61 -16.82 -8.88
N GLY A 204 13.63 -15.96 -8.98
CA GLY A 204 12.35 -16.24 -9.64
C GLY A 204 11.34 -17.00 -8.77
N LEU A 205 11.68 -17.34 -7.53
CA LEU A 205 10.76 -17.97 -6.59
C LEU A 205 10.08 -16.92 -5.71
N PHE A 206 8.80 -16.68 -5.98
CA PHE A 206 8.00 -15.68 -5.28
C PHE A 206 8.06 -15.86 -3.75
N GLN A 207 8.38 -14.79 -3.03
CA GLN A 207 8.55 -14.71 -1.57
C GLN A 207 9.71 -15.55 -0.97
N ILE A 208 10.48 -16.27 -1.80
CA ILE A 208 11.66 -17.04 -1.35
C ILE A 208 12.95 -16.33 -1.78
N GLU A 209 12.89 -15.51 -2.81
CA GLU A 209 14.02 -14.75 -3.37
C GLU A 209 14.37 -13.44 -2.62
N ALA A 210 13.84 -13.23 -1.42
CA ALA A 210 14.13 -12.03 -0.65
C ALA A 210 15.59 -12.03 -0.15
N ASP A 211 16.30 -10.89 -0.34
CA ASP A 211 17.64 -10.63 0.19
C ASP A 211 17.67 -10.59 1.73
#